data_a569b30180680c0c7e2d16cbf85c21d8
#
_entry.id   a569b30180680c0c7e2d16cbf85c21d8
#
_cell.length_a   1.000
_cell.length_b   1.000
_cell.length_c   1.000
_cell.angle_alpha   90.00
_cell.angle_beta   90.00
_cell.angle_gamma   90.00
#
_symmetry.space_group_name_H-M   'P 1'
#
loop_
_entity.id
_entity.type
_entity.pdbx_description
1 polymer ?
#
loop_
_entity_poly.entity_id
_entity_poly.type
_entity_poly.pdbx_seq_one_letter_code
_entity_poly.pdbx_strand_id
1 'polypeptide(L)'
;MKKLLNWLKESNRWKHLLIGAMIGLLFDNLIGTSICALLVACALEYKDKAYGNKWDWIDFSLTIAPALVVNGIKMLVMLWIG
;
A
#
# COMPACT_ATOMS: atom_id res chain seq x y z
N MET A 1 5.00 3.75 -20.91
CA MET A 1 3.72 3.30 -20.35
C MET A 1 3.57 1.79 -20.29
N LYS A 2 3.82 1.09 -21.41
CA LYS A 2 3.69 -0.39 -21.42
C LYS A 2 4.62 -1.07 -20.40
N LYS A 3 5.84 -0.57 -20.25
CA LYS A 3 6.79 -1.14 -19.28
C LYS A 3 6.29 -0.99 -17.84
N LEU A 4 5.72 0.16 -17.53
CA LEU A 4 5.16 0.41 -16.21
C LEU A 4 3.94 -0.47 -15.94
N LEU A 5 3.05 -0.58 -16.91
CA LEU A 5 1.86 -1.41 -16.78
C LEU A 5 2.22 -2.88 -16.60
N ASN A 6 3.21 -3.36 -17.37
CA ASN A 6 3.68 -4.74 -17.24
C ASN A 6 4.32 -4.98 -15.88
N TRP A 7 5.11 -4.01 -15.40
CA TRP A 7 5.73 -4.10 -14.08
C TRP A 7 4.68 -4.16 -12.96
N LEU A 8 3.63 -3.34 -13.08
CA LEU A 8 2.55 -3.32 -12.10
C LEU A 8 1.72 -4.60 -12.11
N LYS A 9 1.60 -5.26 -13.27
CA LYS A 9 0.87 -6.52 -13.38
C LYS A 9 1.62 -7.71 -12.78
N GLU A 10 2.95 -7.60 -12.67
CA GLU A 10 3.74 -8.66 -12.06
C GLU A 10 3.40 -8.77 -10.58
N SER A 11 3.20 -10.00 -10.09
CA SER A 11 2.93 -10.28 -8.68
C SER A 11 1.75 -9.48 -8.12
N ASN A 12 0.83 -9.04 -8.98
CA ASN A 12 -0.34 -8.24 -8.59
C ASN A 12 0.03 -6.94 -7.88
N ARG A 13 1.10 -6.29 -8.30
CA ARG A 13 1.60 -5.05 -7.69
C ARG A 13 0.54 -3.94 -7.67
N TRP A 14 -0.28 -3.85 -8.72
CA TRP A 14 -1.33 -2.84 -8.78
C TRP A 14 -2.39 -3.02 -7.69
N LYS A 15 -2.65 -4.27 -7.27
CA LYS A 15 -3.57 -4.56 -6.18
C LYS A 15 -3.01 -4.07 -4.85
N HIS A 16 -1.72 -4.27 -4.61
CA HIS A 16 -1.04 -3.78 -3.42
C HIS A 16 -1.09 -2.25 -3.35
N LEU A 17 -0.87 -1.58 -4.49
CA LEU A 17 -0.98 -0.14 -4.59
C LEU A 17 -2.37 0.37 -4.23
N LEU A 18 -3.41 -0.26 -4.79
CA LEU A 18 -4.79 0.10 -4.53
C LEU A 18 -5.15 -0.06 -3.05
N ILE A 19 -4.79 -1.19 -2.47
CA ILE A 19 -5.06 -1.48 -1.07
C ILE A 19 -4.37 -0.44 -0.18
N GLY A 20 -3.10 -0.14 -0.46
CA GLY A 20 -2.36 0.88 0.29
C GLY A 20 -3.02 2.25 0.21
N ALA A 21 -3.42 2.66 -0.99
CA ALA A 21 -4.09 3.95 -1.18
C ALA A 21 -5.41 4.00 -0.41
N MET A 22 -6.20 2.93 -0.44
CA MET A 22 -7.45 2.85 0.32
C MET A 22 -7.22 2.96 1.82
N ILE A 23 -6.20 2.30 2.33
CA ILE A 23 -5.83 2.40 3.75
C ILE A 23 -5.51 3.84 4.10
N GLY A 24 -4.73 4.52 3.27
CA GLY A 24 -4.38 5.93 3.49
C GLY A 24 -5.58 6.85 3.53
N LEU A 25 -6.60 6.56 2.73
CA LEU A 25 -7.82 7.34 2.70
C LEU A 25 -8.73 7.09 3.91
N LEU A 26 -8.73 5.87 4.44
CA LEU A 26 -9.64 5.47 5.50
C LEU A 26 -9.23 5.96 6.89
N PHE A 27 -7.93 6.12 7.12
CA PHE A 27 -7.43 6.49 8.43
C PHE A 27 -7.12 7.98 8.52
N ASP A 28 -7.35 8.55 9.70
CA ASP A 28 -7.17 9.99 9.92
C ASP A 28 -5.81 10.34 10.52
N ASN A 29 -5.03 9.35 10.98
CA ASN A 29 -3.72 9.63 11.55
C ASN A 29 -2.66 8.71 10.93
N LEU A 30 -1.42 9.19 10.96
CA LEU A 30 -0.30 8.52 10.34
C LEU A 30 0.07 7.23 11.07
N ILE A 31 -0.07 7.22 12.40
CA ILE A 31 0.28 6.05 13.23
C ILE A 31 -0.67 4.90 12.90
N GLY A 32 -1.98 5.14 12.92
CA GLY A 32 -2.98 4.13 12.59
C GLY A 32 -2.81 3.62 11.16
N THR A 33 -2.57 4.53 10.23
CA THR A 33 -2.31 4.18 8.83
C THR A 33 -1.11 3.26 8.70
N SER A 34 0.00 3.60 9.37
CA SER A 34 1.22 2.80 9.32
C SER A 34 1.01 1.41 9.88
N ILE A 35 0.36 1.30 11.03
CA ILE A 35 0.10 0.00 11.67
C ILE A 35 -0.79 -0.86 10.77
N CYS A 36 -1.88 -0.30 10.26
CA CYS A 36 -2.79 -1.03 9.40
C CYS A 36 -2.11 -1.46 8.10
N ALA A 37 -1.37 -0.57 7.47
CA ALA A 37 -0.65 -0.87 6.23
C ALA A 37 0.37 -1.98 6.45
N LEU A 38 1.10 -1.94 7.56
CA LEU A 38 2.07 -2.96 7.89
C LEU A 38 1.41 -4.33 8.09
N LEU A 39 0.32 -4.37 8.83
CA LEU A 39 -0.41 -5.62 9.08
C LEU A 39 -0.99 -6.19 7.79
N VAL A 40 -1.59 -5.36 6.96
CA VAL A 40 -2.16 -5.79 5.68
C VAL A 40 -1.06 -6.26 4.74
N ALA A 41 0.04 -5.52 4.65
CA ALA A 41 1.16 -5.91 3.79
C ALA A 41 1.74 -7.25 4.22
N CYS A 42 1.90 -7.47 5.52
CA CYS A 42 2.38 -8.76 6.03
C CYS A 42 1.40 -9.88 5.72
N ALA A 43 0.10 -9.63 5.88
CA ALA A 43 -0.93 -10.63 5.60
C ALA A 43 -0.94 -11.03 4.13
N LEU A 44 -0.82 -10.06 3.23
CA LEU A 44 -0.81 -10.32 1.79
C LEU A 44 0.41 -11.15 1.39
N GLU A 45 1.59 -10.81 1.92
CA GLU A 45 2.81 -11.54 1.62
C GLU A 45 2.79 -12.95 2.24
N TYR A 46 2.25 -13.08 3.42
CA TYR A 46 2.08 -14.37 4.06
C TYR A 46 1.17 -15.28 3.24
N LYS A 47 0.07 -14.71 2.73
CA LYS A 47 -0.86 -15.44 1.87
C LYS A 47 -0.17 -15.91 0.60
N ASP A 48 0.58 -15.03 -0.08
CA ASP A 48 1.29 -15.37 -1.30
C ASP A 48 2.32 -16.47 -1.04
N LYS A 49 3.03 -16.39 0.06
CA LYS A 49 4.01 -17.40 0.45
C LYS A 49 3.34 -18.75 0.72
N ALA A 50 2.15 -18.75 1.34
CA ALA A 50 1.42 -19.98 1.61
C ALA A 50 0.98 -20.68 0.34
N TYR A 51 0.75 -19.92 -0.74
CA TYR A 51 0.39 -20.50 -2.04
C TYR A 51 1.59 -20.83 -2.91
N GLY A 52 2.78 -20.86 -2.34
CA GLY A 52 4.00 -21.27 -3.05
C GLY A 52 4.78 -20.12 -3.68
N ASN A 53 4.34 -18.90 -3.52
CA ASN A 53 5.07 -17.74 -4.01
C ASN A 53 6.11 -17.30 -2.99
N LYS A 54 7.12 -16.57 -3.46
CA LYS A 54 8.16 -16.04 -2.58
C LYS A 54 7.72 -14.73 -1.97
N TRP A 55 8.23 -14.43 -0.77
CA TRP A 55 8.05 -13.14 -0.15
C TRP A 55 8.66 -12.06 -1.07
N ASP A 56 7.88 -11.05 -1.41
CA ASP A 56 8.31 -9.99 -2.30
C ASP A 56 8.28 -8.66 -1.56
N TRP A 57 9.47 -8.14 -1.25
CA TRP A 57 9.60 -6.86 -0.55
C TRP A 57 9.10 -5.69 -1.39
N ILE A 58 9.12 -5.81 -2.72
CA ILE A 58 8.58 -4.77 -3.60
C ILE A 58 7.06 -4.66 -3.39
N ASP A 59 6.36 -5.79 -3.39
CA ASP A 59 4.92 -5.82 -3.14
C ASP A 59 4.58 -5.32 -1.74
N PHE A 60 5.37 -5.71 -0.76
CA PHE A 60 5.24 -5.24 0.62
C PHE A 60 5.34 -3.71 0.68
N SER A 61 6.35 -3.14 0.05
CA SER A 61 6.56 -1.69 0.01
C SER A 61 5.46 -0.97 -0.75
N LEU A 62 4.94 -1.58 -1.82
CA LEU A 62 3.87 -1.01 -2.63
C LEU A 62 2.53 -0.91 -1.87
N THR A 63 2.36 -1.69 -0.82
CA THR A 63 1.19 -1.54 0.06
C THR A 63 1.40 -0.42 1.06
N ILE A 64 2.58 -0.35 1.67
CA ILE A 64 2.87 0.60 2.73
C ILE A 64 3.09 2.02 2.18
N ALA A 65 3.88 2.16 1.11
CA ALA A 65 4.23 3.49 0.58
C ALA A 65 3.01 4.29 0.13
N PRO A 66 2.06 3.74 -0.68
CA PRO A 66 0.88 4.49 -1.06
C PRO A 66 0.02 4.89 0.14
N ALA A 67 -0.08 4.02 1.14
CA ALA A 67 -0.85 4.33 2.35
C ALA A 67 -0.30 5.57 3.04
N LEU A 68 1.02 5.62 3.22
CA LEU A 68 1.67 6.76 3.86
C LEU A 68 1.58 8.04 3.02
N VAL A 69 1.79 7.91 1.71
CA VAL A 69 1.72 9.06 0.80
C VAL A 69 0.31 9.65 0.76
N VAL A 70 -0.69 8.81 0.57
CA VAL A 70 -2.09 9.25 0.49
C VAL A 70 -2.52 9.87 1.82
N ASN A 71 -2.18 9.24 2.94
CA ASN A 71 -2.50 9.77 4.25
C ASN A 71 -1.81 11.10 4.51
N GLY A 72 -0.53 11.22 4.13
CA GLY A 72 0.22 12.47 4.26
C GLY A 72 -0.39 13.60 3.45
N ILE A 73 -0.76 13.32 2.20
CA ILE A 73 -1.42 14.31 1.34
C ILE A 73 -2.77 14.73 1.92
N LYS A 74 -3.56 13.75 2.40
CA LYS A 74 -4.84 14.02 3.03
C LYS A 74 -4.68 14.95 4.23
N MET A 75 -3.70 14.70 5.08
CA MET A 75 -3.44 15.54 6.24
C MET A 75 -3.02 16.94 5.84
N LEU A 76 -2.18 17.09 4.81
CA LEU A 76 -1.77 18.39 4.30
C LEU A 76 -2.95 19.17 3.76
N VAL A 77 -3.83 18.51 3.01
CA VAL A 77 -5.04 19.13 2.47
C VAL A 77 -5.95 19.61 3.60
N MET A 78 -6.13 18.78 4.61
CA MET A 78 -6.96 19.15 5.78
C MET A 78 -6.38 20.33 6.54
N LEU A 79 -5.06 20.39 6.69
CA LEU A 79 -4.40 21.54 7.32
C LEU A 79 -4.55 22.82 6.49
N TRP A 80 -4.50 22.67 5.17
CA TRP A 80 -4.66 23.80 4.25
C TRP A 80 -6.08 24.37 4.29
N ILE A 81 -7.08 23.49 4.28
CA ILE A 81 -8.49 23.90 4.25
C ILE A 81 -8.98 24.34 5.63
N GLY A 82 -8.53 23.64 6.63
CA GLY A 82 -8.98 23.86 8.00
C GLY A 82 -8.18 24.90 8.72
#